data_d8848fb233f26301f58c3f0f0399985e
#
_entry.id   d8848fb233f26301f58c3f0f0399985e
#
_cell.length_a   1.000
_cell.length_b   1.000
_cell.length_c   1.000
_cell.angle_alpha   90.00
_cell.angle_beta   90.00
_cell.angle_gamma   90.00
#
_symmetry.space_group_name_H-M   'P 1'
#
loop_
_entity.id
_entity.type
_entity.pdbx_description
1 polymer ?
#
loop_
_entity_poly.entity_id
_entity_poly.type
_entity_poly.pdbx_seq_one_letter_code
_entity_poly.pdbx_strand_id
1 'polypeptide(L)'
;MDLSRFDKKKKARALLRELNILHIKNARAHALSGGERRRVEISRSLATSPEFILLDEPFAGIDPIAVADIQSIISHLKDKGIGVLITDHNVRETLSIIDRAYIINTGEIIASGLPDAVAQDDKVKQIYLGDQFSL
;
A
#
# COMPACT_ATOMS: atom_id res chain seq x y z
N MET A 1 26.11 -10.37 0.92
CA MET A 1 27.23 -9.41 0.73
C MET A 1 26.92 -8.17 1.56
N ASP A 2 27.73 -7.91 2.59
CA ASP A 2 27.50 -6.77 3.48
C ASP A 2 27.91 -5.47 2.79
N LEU A 3 26.95 -4.54 2.67
CA LEU A 3 27.20 -3.21 2.10
C LEU A 3 28.09 -2.39 3.05
N SER A 4 29.01 -1.61 2.49
CA SER A 4 29.80 -0.65 3.26
C SER A 4 28.89 0.39 3.94
N ARG A 5 29.40 1.10 4.98
CA ARG A 5 28.63 2.19 5.63
C ARG A 5 28.28 3.31 4.66
N PHE A 6 29.12 3.54 3.67
CA PHE A 6 28.86 4.54 2.62
C PHE A 6 27.74 4.09 1.70
N ASP A 7 27.75 2.83 1.24
CA ASP A 7 26.72 2.27 0.35
C ASP A 7 25.36 2.18 1.03
N LYS A 8 25.32 1.80 2.32
CA LYS A 8 24.10 1.82 3.14
C LYS A 8 23.47 3.22 3.18
N LYS A 9 24.29 4.28 3.39
CA LYS A 9 23.82 5.67 3.38
C LYS A 9 23.33 6.10 1.99
N LYS A 10 24.04 5.72 0.93
CA LYS A 10 23.66 6.02 -0.45
C LYS A 10 22.34 5.37 -0.80
N LYS A 11 22.15 4.07 -0.49
CA LYS A 11 20.88 3.34 -0.71
C LYS A 11 19.73 3.97 0.08
N ALA A 12 19.91 4.27 1.35
CA ALA A 12 18.89 4.92 2.16
C ALA A 12 18.44 6.26 1.57
N ARG A 13 19.39 7.12 1.15
CA ARG A 13 19.06 8.40 0.51
C ARG A 13 18.31 8.22 -0.82
N ALA A 14 18.67 7.21 -1.61
CA ALA A 14 17.96 6.91 -2.87
C ALA A 14 16.51 6.53 -2.61
N LEU A 15 16.24 5.64 -1.66
CA LEU A 15 14.90 5.23 -1.27
C LEU A 15 14.06 6.40 -0.71
N LEU A 16 14.67 7.26 0.14
CA LEU A 16 13.99 8.44 0.65
C LEU A 16 13.61 9.45 -0.44
N ARG A 17 14.44 9.58 -1.49
CA ARG A 17 14.11 10.40 -2.66
C ARG A 17 13.00 9.78 -3.48
N GLU A 18 13.09 8.49 -3.74
CA GLU A 18 12.12 7.73 -4.53
C GLU A 18 10.69 7.86 -3.95
N LEU A 19 10.57 7.85 -2.63
CA LEU A 19 9.29 8.00 -1.94
C LEU A 19 8.96 9.44 -1.48
N ASN A 20 9.69 10.45 -2.00
CA ASN A 20 9.46 11.87 -1.69
C ASN A 20 9.54 12.25 -0.20
N ILE A 21 10.40 11.57 0.58
CA ILE A 21 10.55 11.80 2.03
C ILE A 21 11.98 12.16 2.44
N LEU A 22 12.84 12.58 1.50
CA LEU A 22 14.21 12.97 1.85
C LEU A 22 14.26 14.18 2.79
N HIS A 23 13.30 15.09 2.71
CA HIS A 23 13.20 16.29 3.55
C HIS A 23 13.03 15.96 5.04
N ILE A 24 12.41 14.84 5.37
CA ILE A 24 12.20 14.40 6.76
C ILE A 24 13.28 13.46 7.30
N LYS A 25 14.39 13.25 6.58
CA LYS A 25 15.46 12.29 6.95
C LYS A 25 16.00 12.43 8.37
N ASN A 26 15.89 13.60 8.96
CA ASN A 26 16.35 13.92 10.32
C ASN A 26 15.18 14.13 11.31
N ALA A 27 13.93 14.00 10.85
CA ALA A 27 12.77 14.14 11.70
C ALA A 27 12.64 12.96 12.65
N ARG A 28 12.09 13.21 13.84
CA ARG A 28 11.77 12.15 14.80
C ARG A 28 10.44 11.47 14.38
N ALA A 29 10.35 10.15 14.58
CA ALA A 29 9.19 9.36 14.13
C ALA A 29 7.83 9.89 14.64
N HIS A 30 7.79 10.43 15.86
CA HIS A 30 6.56 10.98 16.44
C HIS A 30 6.12 12.31 15.83
N ALA A 31 7.00 13.00 15.10
CA ALA A 31 6.69 14.26 14.41
C ALA A 31 6.20 14.05 12.97
N LEU A 32 6.17 12.81 12.48
CA LEU A 32 5.72 12.49 11.12
C LEU A 32 4.19 12.44 11.04
N SER A 33 3.65 12.99 9.95
CA SER A 33 2.25 12.76 9.57
C SER A 33 1.98 11.27 9.28
N GLY A 34 0.71 10.86 9.23
CA GLY A 34 0.33 9.49 8.90
C GLY A 34 0.89 9.02 7.55
N GLY A 35 0.75 9.84 6.52
CA GLY A 35 1.27 9.57 5.17
C GLY A 35 2.79 9.49 5.12
N GLU A 36 3.52 10.40 5.79
CA GLU A 36 4.98 10.36 5.88
C GLU A 36 5.47 9.09 6.60
N ARG A 37 4.80 8.73 7.69
CA ARG A 37 5.10 7.49 8.43
C ARG A 37 4.93 6.27 7.54
N ARG A 38 3.83 6.17 6.80
CA ARG A 38 3.57 5.06 5.87
C ARG A 38 4.64 4.97 4.77
N ARG A 39 5.06 6.10 4.19
CA ARG A 39 6.14 6.14 3.20
C ARG A 39 7.48 5.68 3.80
N VAL A 40 7.79 6.03 5.04
CA VAL A 40 8.99 5.54 5.76
C VAL A 40 8.93 4.04 5.97
N GLU A 41 7.77 3.47 6.35
CA GLU A 41 7.57 2.03 6.51
C GLU A 41 7.82 1.27 5.20
N ILE A 42 7.25 1.75 4.09
CA ILE A 42 7.47 1.18 2.76
C ILE A 42 8.96 1.31 2.37
N SER A 43 9.58 2.47 2.59
CA SER A 43 11.00 2.69 2.31
C SER A 43 11.91 1.70 3.06
N ARG A 44 11.59 1.39 4.31
CA ARG A 44 12.30 0.37 5.10
C ARG A 44 12.18 -1.01 4.48
N SER A 45 10.99 -1.40 4.05
CA SER A 45 10.75 -2.70 3.41
C SER A 45 11.53 -2.82 2.11
N LEU A 46 11.60 -1.75 1.31
CA LEU A 46 12.38 -1.72 0.06
C LEU A 46 13.90 -1.80 0.26
N ALA A 47 14.40 -1.51 1.45
CA ALA A 47 15.84 -1.57 1.72
C ALA A 47 16.44 -2.97 1.56
N THR A 48 15.64 -4.01 1.68
CA THR A 48 16.05 -5.41 1.46
C THR A 48 15.97 -5.87 0.01
N SER A 49 15.48 -5.00 -0.91
CA SER A 49 15.21 -5.34 -2.32
C SER A 49 14.27 -6.55 -2.47
N PRO A 50 13.08 -6.51 -1.89
CA PRO A 50 12.17 -7.64 -1.87
C PRO A 50 11.53 -7.87 -3.25
N GLU A 51 11.16 -9.12 -3.54
CA GLU A 51 10.31 -9.47 -4.69
C GLU A 51 8.81 -9.26 -4.37
N PHE A 52 8.44 -9.34 -3.08
CA PHE A 52 7.07 -9.16 -2.60
C PHE A 52 7.03 -8.26 -1.36
N ILE A 53 5.99 -7.45 -1.27
CA ILE A 53 5.68 -6.61 -0.09
C ILE A 53 4.26 -6.89 0.37
N LEU A 54 4.08 -7.04 1.68
CA LEU A 54 2.78 -7.11 2.34
C LEU A 54 2.50 -5.77 3.00
N LEU A 55 1.37 -5.17 2.67
CA LEU A 55 0.89 -3.91 3.25
C LEU A 55 -0.40 -4.19 4.02
N ASP A 56 -0.31 -4.06 5.32
CA ASP A 56 -1.46 -4.23 6.21
C ASP A 56 -2.09 -2.88 6.50
N GLU A 57 -3.35 -2.72 6.09
CA GLU A 57 -4.14 -1.50 6.22
C GLU A 57 -3.39 -0.21 5.79
N PRO A 58 -2.85 -0.14 4.55
CA PRO A 58 -2.02 0.99 4.13
C PRO A 58 -2.77 2.33 4.09
N PHE A 59 -4.09 2.32 4.02
CA PHE A 59 -4.94 3.52 3.96
C PHE A 59 -5.56 3.91 5.29
N ALA A 60 -5.35 3.12 6.36
CA ALA A 60 -5.94 3.40 7.66
C ALA A 60 -5.33 4.65 8.31
N GLY A 61 -6.19 5.54 8.79
CA GLY A 61 -5.80 6.70 9.60
C GLY A 61 -5.00 7.78 8.87
N ILE A 62 -5.06 7.82 7.54
CA ILE A 62 -4.43 8.85 6.73
C ILE A 62 -5.49 9.69 6.00
N ASP A 63 -5.13 10.92 5.65
CA ASP A 63 -6.01 11.84 4.92
C ASP A 63 -6.15 11.45 3.43
N PRO A 64 -7.22 11.91 2.73
CA PRO A 64 -7.47 11.54 1.33
C PRO A 64 -6.33 11.89 0.36
N ILE A 65 -5.58 12.96 0.62
CA ILE A 65 -4.44 13.36 -0.22
C ILE A 65 -3.31 12.34 -0.05
N ALA A 66 -3.04 11.94 1.19
CA ALA A 66 -2.06 10.92 1.49
C ALA A 66 -2.45 9.53 0.95
N VAL A 67 -3.76 9.21 0.88
CA VAL A 67 -4.25 7.98 0.21
C VAL A 67 -3.81 7.95 -1.24
N ALA A 68 -4.06 9.01 -2.02
CA ALA A 68 -3.67 9.09 -3.43
C ALA A 68 -2.14 8.95 -3.62
N ASP A 69 -1.36 9.52 -2.72
CA ASP A 69 0.10 9.38 -2.72
C ASP A 69 0.54 7.93 -2.48
N ILE A 70 -0.06 7.23 -1.51
CA ILE A 70 0.25 5.81 -1.25
C ILE A 70 -0.19 4.93 -2.42
N GLN A 71 -1.34 5.20 -3.04
CA GLN A 71 -1.78 4.52 -4.26
C GLN A 71 -0.75 4.67 -5.39
N SER A 72 -0.22 5.87 -5.60
CA SER A 72 0.83 6.14 -6.60
C SER A 72 2.11 5.36 -6.29
N ILE A 73 2.50 5.25 -5.02
CA ILE A 73 3.65 4.46 -4.60
C ILE A 73 3.42 2.97 -4.89
N ILE A 74 2.24 2.43 -4.57
CA ILE A 74 1.91 1.02 -4.83
C ILE A 74 1.96 0.73 -6.33
N SER A 75 1.40 1.60 -7.17
CA SER A 75 1.49 1.47 -8.63
C SER A 75 2.94 1.48 -9.12
N HIS A 76 3.76 2.39 -8.59
CA HIS A 76 5.19 2.43 -8.91
C HIS A 76 5.93 1.14 -8.51
N LEU A 77 5.60 0.53 -7.38
CA LEU A 77 6.19 -0.75 -6.97
C LEU A 77 5.81 -1.89 -7.93
N LYS A 78 4.55 -1.93 -8.38
CA LYS A 78 4.09 -2.88 -9.41
C LYS A 78 4.85 -2.70 -10.71
N ASP A 79 5.04 -1.47 -11.18
CA ASP A 79 5.80 -1.15 -12.41
C ASP A 79 7.26 -1.61 -12.32
N LYS A 80 7.82 -1.67 -11.12
CA LYS A 80 9.15 -2.22 -10.84
C LYS A 80 9.18 -3.76 -10.76
N GLY A 81 8.05 -4.41 -10.94
CA GLY A 81 7.94 -5.88 -10.88
C GLY A 81 7.88 -6.44 -9.45
N ILE A 82 7.60 -5.59 -8.44
CA ILE A 82 7.43 -6.03 -7.06
C ILE A 82 5.97 -6.48 -6.86
N GLY A 83 5.77 -7.71 -6.41
CA GLY A 83 4.45 -8.20 -6.01
C GLY A 83 3.97 -7.48 -4.75
N VAL A 84 2.72 -6.98 -4.76
CA VAL A 84 2.16 -6.28 -3.59
C VAL A 84 0.89 -6.99 -3.14
N LEU A 85 0.87 -7.44 -1.89
CA LEU A 85 -0.32 -7.95 -1.22
C LEU A 85 -0.82 -6.88 -0.24
N ILE A 86 -2.09 -6.51 -0.36
CA ILE A 86 -2.75 -5.49 0.47
C ILE A 86 -3.88 -6.13 1.25
N THR A 87 -3.95 -5.86 2.55
CA THR A 87 -5.15 -6.06 3.36
C THR A 87 -5.67 -4.69 3.75
N ASP A 88 -6.93 -4.37 3.46
CA ASP A 88 -7.54 -3.10 3.87
C ASP A 88 -9.07 -3.24 3.90
N HIS A 89 -9.70 -2.46 4.74
CA HIS A 89 -11.15 -2.34 4.82
C HIS A 89 -11.68 -1.16 3.98
N ASN A 90 -10.81 -0.28 3.48
CA ASN A 90 -11.16 0.79 2.55
C ASN A 90 -11.30 0.21 1.12
N VAL A 91 -12.44 -0.38 0.85
CA VAL A 91 -12.65 -1.19 -0.36
C VAL A 91 -12.47 -0.38 -1.63
N ARG A 92 -13.02 0.85 -1.69
CA ARG A 92 -12.94 1.71 -2.89
C ARG A 92 -11.49 2.04 -3.25
N GLU A 93 -10.73 2.52 -2.27
CA GLU A 93 -9.32 2.90 -2.44
C GLU A 93 -8.47 1.70 -2.85
N THR A 94 -8.77 0.52 -2.29
CA THR A 94 -8.05 -0.71 -2.59
C THR A 94 -8.40 -1.25 -3.98
N LEU A 95 -9.68 -1.40 -4.31
CA LEU A 95 -10.12 -1.95 -5.60
C LEU A 95 -9.63 -1.12 -6.79
N SER A 96 -9.41 0.19 -6.62
CA SER A 96 -8.96 1.08 -7.69
C SER A 96 -7.51 0.84 -8.16
N ILE A 97 -6.70 0.11 -7.40
CA ILE A 97 -5.24 -0.03 -7.68
C ILE A 97 -4.74 -1.47 -7.80
N ILE A 98 -5.59 -2.45 -7.52
CA ILE A 98 -5.22 -3.86 -7.53
C ILE A 98 -5.59 -4.55 -8.84
N ASP A 99 -4.94 -5.68 -9.13
CA ASP A 99 -5.23 -6.50 -10.30
C ASP A 99 -6.20 -7.64 -9.97
N ARG A 100 -6.24 -8.05 -8.69
CA ARG A 100 -7.09 -9.14 -8.20
C ARG A 100 -7.48 -8.92 -6.74
N ALA A 101 -8.73 -9.21 -6.41
CA ALA A 101 -9.26 -9.14 -5.06
C ALA A 101 -9.69 -10.51 -4.53
N TYR A 102 -9.62 -10.64 -3.21
CA TYR A 102 -10.20 -11.72 -2.42
C TYR A 102 -10.96 -11.10 -1.27
N ILE A 103 -12.25 -11.38 -1.17
CA ILE A 103 -13.08 -10.91 -0.05
C ILE A 103 -13.21 -12.03 0.98
N ILE A 104 -12.77 -11.73 2.18
CA ILE A 104 -12.80 -12.69 3.29
C ILE A 104 -13.87 -12.25 4.28
N ASN A 105 -14.76 -13.17 4.64
CA ASN A 105 -15.75 -12.98 5.70
C ASN A 105 -15.83 -14.22 6.57
N THR A 106 -15.78 -14.03 7.89
CA THR A 106 -15.83 -15.11 8.89
C THR A 106 -14.87 -16.29 8.62
N GLY A 107 -13.67 -15.99 8.10
CA GLY A 107 -12.63 -16.99 7.82
C GLY A 107 -12.76 -17.68 6.46
N GLU A 108 -13.73 -17.31 5.63
CA GLU A 108 -13.97 -17.90 4.31
C GLU A 108 -13.81 -16.85 3.20
N ILE A 109 -13.28 -17.27 2.04
CA ILE A 109 -13.27 -16.43 0.84
C ILE A 109 -14.65 -16.49 0.20
N ILE A 110 -15.41 -15.40 0.27
CA ILE A 110 -16.77 -15.31 -0.27
C ILE A 110 -16.83 -14.83 -1.73
N ALA A 111 -15.80 -14.13 -2.19
CA ALA A 111 -15.64 -13.72 -3.59
C ALA A 111 -14.16 -13.55 -3.93
N SER A 112 -13.82 -13.79 -5.20
CA SER A 112 -12.47 -13.50 -5.73
C SER A 112 -12.50 -13.23 -7.22
N GLY A 113 -11.66 -12.35 -7.70
CA GLY A 113 -11.60 -12.04 -9.13
C GLY A 113 -11.02 -10.65 -9.42
N LEU A 114 -11.33 -10.14 -10.61
CA LEU A 114 -11.03 -8.78 -11.00
C LEU A 114 -11.79 -7.78 -10.13
N PRO A 115 -11.25 -6.59 -9.86
CA PRO A 115 -11.88 -5.58 -9.02
C PRO A 115 -13.35 -5.28 -9.38
N ASP A 116 -13.63 -5.05 -10.65
CA ASP A 116 -14.99 -4.75 -11.13
C ASP A 116 -15.96 -5.91 -10.90
N ALA A 117 -15.51 -7.14 -11.12
CA ALA A 117 -16.35 -8.32 -10.91
C ALA A 117 -16.68 -8.51 -9.42
N VAL A 118 -15.70 -8.29 -8.55
CA VAL A 118 -15.88 -8.37 -7.08
C VAL A 118 -16.77 -7.22 -6.58
N ALA A 119 -16.63 -6.01 -7.11
CA ALA A 119 -17.46 -4.87 -6.75
C ALA A 119 -18.93 -5.04 -7.16
N GLN A 120 -19.21 -5.84 -8.17
CA GLN A 120 -20.57 -6.14 -8.65
C GLN A 120 -21.19 -7.40 -8.04
N ASP A 121 -20.43 -8.19 -7.29
CA ASP A 121 -20.90 -9.40 -6.64
C ASP A 121 -21.97 -9.08 -5.58
N ASP A 122 -23.15 -9.72 -5.68
CA ASP A 122 -24.28 -9.44 -4.81
C ASP A 122 -23.98 -9.74 -3.33
N LYS A 123 -23.20 -10.78 -3.03
CA LYS A 123 -22.82 -11.11 -1.66
C LYS A 123 -21.87 -10.06 -1.08
N VAL A 124 -20.94 -9.57 -1.90
CA VAL A 124 -19.99 -8.51 -1.50
C VAL A 124 -20.75 -7.22 -1.24
N LYS A 125 -21.69 -6.83 -2.11
CA LYS A 125 -22.56 -5.66 -1.91
C LYS A 125 -23.35 -5.77 -0.61
N GLN A 126 -24.00 -6.89 -0.40
CA GLN A 126 -24.84 -7.10 0.78
C GLN A 126 -24.05 -7.07 2.09
N ILE A 127 -22.82 -7.60 2.11
CA ILE A 127 -22.04 -7.79 3.35
C ILE A 127 -21.11 -6.60 3.61
N TYR A 128 -20.50 -6.02 2.55
CA TYR A 128 -19.40 -5.08 2.69
C TYR A 128 -19.64 -3.69 2.12
N LEU A 129 -20.34 -3.58 0.99
CA LEU A 129 -20.36 -2.35 0.20
C LEU A 129 -21.64 -1.54 0.35
N GLY A 130 -22.76 -2.21 0.67
CA GLY A 130 -24.09 -1.63 0.55
C GLY A 130 -24.58 -1.51 -0.91
N ASP A 131 -25.89 -1.40 -1.10
CA ASP A 131 -26.55 -1.48 -2.42
C ASP A 131 -26.20 -0.30 -3.36
N GLN A 132 -25.66 0.80 -2.84
CA GLN A 132 -25.33 2.01 -3.61
C GLN A 132 -23.84 2.14 -3.96
N PHE A 133 -23.05 1.10 -3.74
CA PHE A 133 -21.61 1.15 -4.03
C PHE A 133 -21.36 1.15 -5.54
N SER A 134 -20.52 2.09 -6.00
CA SER A 134 -19.92 2.12 -7.34
C SER A 134 -18.43 2.49 -7.22
N LEU A 135 -17.59 1.90 -8.06
CA LEU A 135 -16.20 2.27 -8.23
C LEU A 135 -16.07 3.61 -8.92
#